data_2bd583ac35bb16e3fe616aa7b7d0fd5b
#
_entry.id   2bd583ac35bb16e3fe616aa7b7d0fd5b
#
_cell.length_a   1.000
_cell.length_b   1.000
_cell.length_c   1.000
_cell.angle_alpha   90.00
_cell.angle_beta   90.00
_cell.angle_gamma   90.00
#
_symmetry.space_group_name_H-M   'P 1'
#
loop_
_entity.id
_entity.type
_entity.pdbx_description
1 polymer ?
#
loop_
_entity_poly.entity_id
_entity_poly.type
_entity_poly.pdbx_seq_one_letter_code
_entity_poly.pdbx_strand_id
1 'polypeptide(L)'
;MMKAIVLSVCLAASLLSLDARAQDTEGAYTDGPVTEVTYIKVEYGRLAEYVDWLNSTWKPTLEATKKAGLILDYKVFRAFPKSPDEPNVINMITFKDMAALDKRSELEAVAKQAIGSTEVQNKARVARNEYRKLLGGELIRELILK
;
A
#
# COMPACT_ATOMS: atom_id res chain seq x y z
N MET A 1 -63.44 -9.78 -53.54
CA MET A 1 -62.26 -8.96 -53.86
C MET A 1 -62.10 -7.90 -52.76
N MET A 2 -61.32 -8.13 -51.80
CA MET A 2 -60.94 -7.09 -50.81
C MET A 2 -59.44 -7.26 -50.47
N LYS A 3 -58.66 -6.31 -50.84
CA LYS A 3 -57.21 -6.27 -50.61
C LYS A 3 -56.93 -5.81 -49.18
N ALA A 4 -56.30 -6.66 -48.38
CA ALA A 4 -55.81 -6.31 -47.06
C ALA A 4 -54.48 -5.54 -47.20
N ILE A 5 -54.44 -4.32 -46.71
CA ILE A 5 -53.24 -3.50 -46.63
C ILE A 5 -52.61 -3.81 -45.22
N VAL A 6 -51.45 -4.46 -45.24
CA VAL A 6 -50.67 -4.68 -44.04
C VAL A 6 -49.78 -3.44 -43.79
N LEU A 7 -50.08 -2.70 -42.74
CA LEU A 7 -49.32 -1.54 -42.32
C LEU A 7 -48.17 -2.02 -41.43
N SER A 8 -46.92 -2.01 -41.95
CA SER A 8 -45.71 -2.37 -41.21
C SER A 8 -45.23 -1.17 -40.44
N VAL A 9 -45.36 -1.21 -39.09
CA VAL A 9 -44.82 -0.20 -38.18
C VAL A 9 -43.39 -0.57 -37.86
N CYS A 10 -42.42 0.10 -38.45
CA CYS A 10 -41.01 0.02 -38.07
C CYS A 10 -40.77 0.80 -36.78
N LEU A 11 -40.64 0.08 -35.66
CA LEU A 11 -40.22 0.65 -34.39
C LEU A 11 -38.69 0.82 -34.41
N ALA A 12 -38.24 2.03 -34.70
CA ALA A 12 -36.83 2.40 -34.59
C ALA A 12 -36.44 2.53 -33.11
N ALA A 13 -35.83 1.47 -32.55
CA ALA A 13 -35.21 1.53 -31.25
C ALA A 13 -33.90 2.33 -31.35
N SER A 14 -33.95 3.60 -30.95
CA SER A 14 -32.77 4.44 -30.75
C SER A 14 -31.98 3.92 -29.52
N LEU A 15 -30.95 3.15 -29.79
CA LEU A 15 -29.92 2.82 -28.78
C LEU A 15 -29.16 4.10 -28.46
N LEU A 16 -29.55 4.78 -27.37
CA LEU A 16 -28.72 5.77 -26.69
C LEU A 16 -27.56 5.03 -26.07
N SER A 17 -26.46 4.93 -26.80
CA SER A 17 -25.16 4.58 -26.24
C SER A 17 -24.78 5.70 -25.28
N LEU A 18 -24.97 5.46 -23.97
CA LEU A 18 -24.30 6.21 -22.94
C LEU A 18 -22.80 5.87 -23.05
N ASP A 19 -22.09 6.68 -23.84
CA ASP A 19 -20.66 6.75 -23.75
C ASP A 19 -20.34 7.22 -22.30
N ALA A 20 -20.13 6.26 -21.40
CA ALA A 20 -19.45 6.51 -20.16
C ALA A 20 -18.03 6.96 -20.52
N ARG A 21 -17.86 8.24 -20.77
CA ARG A 21 -16.53 8.84 -20.84
C ARG A 21 -15.89 8.62 -19.48
N ALA A 22 -15.06 7.57 -19.37
CA ALA A 22 -14.01 7.55 -18.37
C ALA A 22 -13.29 8.90 -18.51
N GLN A 23 -13.35 9.69 -17.47
CA GLN A 23 -12.75 11.02 -17.46
C GLN A 23 -11.24 10.81 -17.66
N ASP A 24 -10.76 11.11 -18.87
CA ASP A 24 -9.36 10.98 -19.26
C ASP A 24 -8.55 11.97 -18.42
N THR A 25 -8.05 11.51 -17.27
CA THR A 25 -7.10 12.24 -16.44
C THR A 25 -5.67 12.11 -16.97
N GLU A 26 -5.46 11.41 -18.08
CA GLU A 26 -4.14 11.14 -18.69
C GLU A 26 -3.31 12.38 -19.03
N GLY A 27 -3.86 13.57 -18.97
CA GLY A 27 -3.15 14.83 -19.23
C GLY A 27 -2.61 15.55 -18.02
N ALA A 28 -3.16 15.35 -16.81
CA ALA A 28 -2.91 16.22 -15.66
C ALA A 28 -1.75 15.74 -14.76
N TYR A 29 -1.45 14.44 -14.74
CA TYR A 29 -0.37 13.84 -13.93
C TYR A 29 0.13 12.54 -14.55
N THR A 30 1.25 12.04 -14.03
CA THR A 30 1.72 10.67 -14.26
C THR A 30 1.80 9.95 -12.91
N ASP A 31 1.58 8.65 -12.96
CA ASP A 31 1.72 7.77 -11.80
C ASP A 31 3.18 7.70 -11.33
N GLY A 32 3.40 8.06 -10.09
CA GLY A 32 4.69 7.96 -9.42
C GLY A 32 4.83 6.67 -8.59
N PRO A 33 5.85 6.64 -7.71
CA PRO A 33 6.07 5.55 -6.77
C PRO A 33 4.88 5.27 -5.87
N VAL A 34 4.84 4.03 -5.34
CA VAL A 34 3.82 3.59 -4.39
C VAL A 34 4.44 3.46 -3.02
N THR A 35 3.80 4.00 -1.99
CA THR A 35 4.28 3.91 -0.62
C THR A 35 3.28 3.13 0.25
N GLU A 36 3.76 2.07 0.87
CA GLU A 36 3.06 1.39 1.95
C GLU A 36 3.26 2.17 3.25
N VAL A 37 2.16 2.59 3.86
CA VAL A 37 2.13 3.33 5.13
C VAL A 37 1.59 2.41 6.21
N THR A 38 2.29 2.29 7.34
CA THR A 38 1.83 1.52 8.50
C THR A 38 1.71 2.42 9.71
N TYR A 39 0.53 2.43 10.32
CA TYR A 39 0.21 3.19 11.51
C TYR A 39 0.39 2.35 12.77
N ILE A 40 1.19 2.83 13.70
CA ILE A 40 1.61 2.07 14.88
C ILE A 40 1.38 2.88 16.14
N LYS A 41 0.78 2.23 17.13
CA LYS A 41 0.67 2.73 18.49
C LYS A 41 1.67 1.98 19.36
N VAL A 42 2.69 2.69 19.83
CA VAL A 42 3.64 2.17 20.84
C VAL A 42 3.17 2.62 22.21
N GLU A 43 3.19 1.71 23.17
CA GLU A 43 2.79 1.95 24.56
C GLU A 43 3.63 3.07 25.20
N TYR A 44 3.01 3.76 26.15
CA TYR A 44 3.67 4.85 26.85
C TYR A 44 4.96 4.36 27.56
N GLY A 45 6.05 5.09 27.39
CA GLY A 45 7.36 4.73 27.94
C GLY A 45 8.14 3.67 27.16
N ARG A 46 7.54 2.98 26.17
CA ARG A 46 8.17 1.89 25.40
C ARG A 46 8.73 2.32 24.03
N LEU A 47 8.70 3.63 23.72
CA LEU A 47 9.16 4.13 22.42
C LEU A 47 10.65 3.83 22.16
N ALA A 48 11.50 3.96 23.17
CA ALA A 48 12.93 3.66 23.03
C ALA A 48 13.16 2.20 22.60
N GLU A 49 12.49 1.25 23.26
CA GLU A 49 12.54 -0.17 22.92
C GLU A 49 12.10 -0.46 21.50
N TYR A 50 11.04 0.21 21.05
CA TYR A 50 10.57 0.10 19.66
C TYR A 50 11.60 0.65 18.66
N VAL A 51 12.23 1.79 18.96
CA VAL A 51 13.27 2.40 18.13
C VAL A 51 14.54 1.51 18.10
N ASP A 52 14.89 0.86 19.19
CA ASP A 52 16.01 -0.10 19.24
C ASP A 52 15.75 -1.29 18.32
N TRP A 53 14.52 -1.81 18.29
CA TRP A 53 14.14 -2.84 17.34
C TRP A 53 14.17 -2.31 15.89
N LEU A 54 13.70 -1.09 15.62
CA LEU A 54 13.80 -0.49 14.29
C LEU A 54 15.26 -0.42 13.83
N ASN A 55 16.16 -0.01 14.69
CA ASN A 55 17.59 0.11 14.38
C ASN A 55 18.30 -1.25 14.21
N SER A 56 17.97 -2.22 15.06
CA SER A 56 18.68 -3.51 15.09
C SER A 56 18.13 -4.53 14.08
N THR A 57 16.85 -4.40 13.67
CA THR A 57 16.19 -5.43 12.89
C THR A 57 15.53 -4.87 11.62
N TRP A 58 14.66 -3.89 11.76
CA TRP A 58 13.86 -3.38 10.65
C TRP A 58 14.72 -2.64 9.62
N LYS A 59 15.55 -1.71 10.07
CA LYS A 59 16.45 -0.94 9.20
C LYS A 59 17.44 -1.83 8.43
N PRO A 60 18.20 -2.76 9.06
CA PRO A 60 19.09 -3.64 8.30
C PRO A 60 18.37 -4.48 7.24
N THR A 61 17.14 -4.94 7.54
CA THR A 61 16.32 -5.67 6.57
C THR A 61 15.97 -4.79 5.37
N LEU A 62 15.53 -3.56 5.60
CA LEU A 62 15.16 -2.65 4.51
C LEU A 62 16.37 -2.14 3.73
N GLU A 63 17.53 -1.96 4.36
CA GLU A 63 18.77 -1.65 3.65
C GLU A 63 19.17 -2.79 2.69
N ALA A 64 19.05 -4.05 3.15
CA ALA A 64 19.28 -5.21 2.29
C ALA A 64 18.27 -5.26 1.13
N THR A 65 16.99 -4.98 1.41
CA THR A 65 15.92 -4.96 0.41
C THR A 65 16.12 -3.83 -0.60
N LYS A 66 16.55 -2.65 -0.16
CA LYS A 66 16.90 -1.51 -1.00
C LYS A 66 18.10 -1.82 -1.87
N LYS A 67 19.14 -2.44 -1.33
CA LYS A 67 20.32 -2.90 -2.07
C LYS A 67 19.97 -3.94 -3.14
N ALA A 68 18.98 -4.79 -2.88
CA ALA A 68 18.44 -5.75 -3.84
C ALA A 68 17.55 -5.10 -4.94
N GLY A 69 17.28 -3.80 -4.86
CA GLY A 69 16.45 -3.08 -5.83
C GLY A 69 14.95 -3.37 -5.71
N LEU A 70 14.50 -3.95 -4.60
CA LEU A 70 13.09 -4.31 -4.37
C LEU A 70 12.26 -3.16 -3.81
N ILE A 71 12.90 -2.20 -3.15
CA ILE A 71 12.29 -0.95 -2.67
C ILE A 71 13.15 0.25 -3.09
N LEU A 72 12.55 1.42 -3.16
CA LEU A 72 13.25 2.68 -3.44
C LEU A 72 13.76 3.35 -2.16
N ASP A 73 12.92 3.41 -1.14
CA ASP A 73 13.22 4.10 0.11
C ASP A 73 12.35 3.61 1.26
N TYR A 74 12.71 3.99 2.47
CA TYR A 74 11.88 3.79 3.67
C TYR A 74 12.07 4.96 4.63
N LYS A 75 11.04 5.25 5.43
CA LYS A 75 11.05 6.33 6.42
C LYS A 75 10.30 5.91 7.67
N VAL A 76 10.71 6.48 8.80
CA VAL A 76 10.00 6.38 10.07
C VAL A 76 9.71 7.77 10.57
N PHE A 77 8.46 8.00 10.97
CA PHE A 77 8.03 9.27 11.53
C PHE A 77 7.52 9.07 12.96
N ARG A 78 7.84 10.01 13.83
CA ARG A 78 7.14 10.17 15.09
C ARG A 78 5.91 11.03 14.85
N ALA A 79 4.74 10.51 15.21
CA ALA A 79 3.51 11.28 15.23
C ALA A 79 3.22 11.78 16.65
N PHE A 80 2.49 12.87 16.76
CA PHE A 80 2.06 13.49 18.03
C PHE A 80 0.54 13.41 18.11
N PRO A 81 0.01 12.27 18.63
CA PRO A 81 -1.41 12.01 18.64
C PRO A 81 -2.18 13.02 19.50
N LYS A 82 -3.38 13.38 19.06
CA LYS A 82 -4.32 14.23 19.82
C LYS A 82 -5.30 13.41 20.64
N SER A 83 -5.42 12.11 20.31
CA SER A 83 -6.26 11.16 21.05
C SER A 83 -5.49 9.88 21.36
N PRO A 84 -5.91 9.11 22.40
CA PRO A 84 -5.26 7.86 22.78
C PRO A 84 -5.25 6.78 21.68
N ASP A 85 -6.18 6.83 20.73
CA ASP A 85 -6.35 5.81 19.69
C ASP A 85 -5.56 6.11 18.40
N GLU A 86 -4.92 7.28 18.33
CA GLU A 86 -4.11 7.66 17.18
C GLU A 86 -2.70 7.05 17.21
N PRO A 87 -2.06 6.86 16.04
CA PRO A 87 -0.69 6.37 15.95
C PRO A 87 0.29 7.39 16.54
N ASN A 88 1.36 6.88 17.15
CA ASN A 88 2.50 7.72 17.57
C ASN A 88 3.78 7.41 16.78
N VAL A 89 3.75 6.39 15.93
CA VAL A 89 4.80 6.07 14.95
C VAL A 89 4.14 5.72 13.61
N ILE A 90 4.76 6.18 12.52
CA ILE A 90 4.36 5.87 11.15
C ILE A 90 5.57 5.34 10.41
N ASN A 91 5.49 4.12 9.89
CA ASN A 91 6.51 3.53 9.02
C ASN A 91 6.05 3.63 7.58
N MET A 92 6.98 3.96 6.68
CA MET A 92 6.73 4.04 5.25
C MET A 92 7.78 3.25 4.48
N ILE A 93 7.35 2.50 3.47
CA ILE A 93 8.21 1.79 2.52
C ILE A 93 7.77 2.16 1.12
N THR A 94 8.68 2.70 0.32
CA THR A 94 8.38 3.17 -1.03
C THR A 94 8.88 2.16 -2.07
N PHE A 95 7.98 1.72 -2.93
CA PHE A 95 8.19 0.82 -4.06
C PHE A 95 8.16 1.61 -5.38
N LYS A 96 8.81 1.08 -6.40
CA LYS A 96 8.86 1.73 -7.72
C LYS A 96 7.46 1.90 -8.33
N ASP A 97 6.64 0.87 -8.23
CA ASP A 97 5.31 0.78 -8.81
C ASP A 97 4.48 -0.31 -8.11
N MET A 98 3.23 -0.49 -8.53
CA MET A 98 2.36 -1.54 -7.97
C MET A 98 2.86 -2.95 -8.25
N ALA A 99 3.54 -3.19 -9.37
CA ALA A 99 4.07 -4.52 -9.72
C ALA A 99 5.20 -4.96 -8.78
N ALA A 100 5.91 -4.01 -8.17
CA ALA A 100 6.94 -4.32 -7.18
C ALA A 100 6.36 -5.00 -5.91
N LEU A 101 5.08 -4.78 -5.61
CA LEU A 101 4.38 -5.42 -4.49
C LEU A 101 4.13 -6.92 -4.71
N ASP A 102 4.15 -7.39 -5.96
CA ASP A 102 3.96 -8.80 -6.30
C ASP A 102 5.23 -9.64 -6.06
N LYS A 103 6.39 -8.98 -5.85
CA LYS A 103 7.68 -9.63 -5.57
C LYS A 103 7.81 -10.14 -4.13
N ARG A 104 6.74 -10.65 -3.55
CA ARG A 104 6.70 -11.11 -2.13
C ARG A 104 7.73 -12.18 -1.83
N SER A 105 7.93 -13.15 -2.72
CA SER A 105 8.91 -14.22 -2.53
C SER A 105 10.35 -13.70 -2.47
N GLU A 106 10.68 -12.71 -3.28
CA GLU A 106 12.00 -12.07 -3.27
C GLU A 106 12.19 -11.25 -1.99
N LEU A 107 11.18 -10.47 -1.59
CA LEU A 107 11.19 -9.73 -0.32
C LEU A 107 11.38 -10.65 0.89
N GLU A 108 10.65 -11.78 0.93
CA GLU A 108 10.80 -12.78 1.99
C GLU A 108 12.19 -13.43 1.99
N ALA A 109 12.76 -13.73 0.84
CA ALA A 109 14.09 -14.31 0.73
C ALA A 109 15.16 -13.37 1.32
N VAL A 110 15.10 -12.08 0.97
CA VAL A 110 15.99 -11.05 1.53
C VAL A 110 15.80 -10.92 3.05
N ALA A 111 14.56 -10.88 3.52
CA ALA A 111 14.26 -10.80 4.96
C ALA A 111 14.79 -12.03 5.72
N LYS A 112 14.65 -13.25 5.18
CA LYS A 112 15.20 -14.48 5.78
C LYS A 112 16.72 -14.44 5.90
N GLN A 113 17.41 -13.91 4.91
CA GLN A 113 18.86 -13.74 4.96
C GLN A 113 19.30 -12.71 6.01
N ALA A 114 18.53 -11.62 6.15
CA ALA A 114 18.91 -10.51 7.04
C ALA A 114 18.59 -10.79 8.52
N ILE A 115 17.46 -11.43 8.82
CA ILE A 115 16.94 -11.55 10.20
C ILE A 115 16.49 -12.97 10.60
N GLY A 116 16.83 -13.99 9.80
CA GLY A 116 16.57 -15.37 10.11
C GLY A 116 15.24 -15.92 9.55
N SER A 117 14.93 -17.17 9.93
CA SER A 117 13.77 -17.90 9.38
C SER A 117 12.43 -17.22 9.67
N THR A 118 11.41 -17.60 8.90
CA THR A 118 10.04 -17.12 9.11
C THR A 118 9.54 -17.39 10.52
N GLU A 119 9.95 -18.50 11.13
CA GLU A 119 9.58 -18.84 12.51
C GLU A 119 10.18 -17.85 13.52
N VAL A 120 11.47 -17.53 13.37
CA VAL A 120 12.15 -16.51 14.19
C VAL A 120 11.47 -15.16 14.05
N GLN A 121 11.15 -14.76 12.83
CA GLN A 121 10.46 -13.51 12.54
C GLN A 121 9.06 -13.45 13.18
N ASN A 122 8.29 -14.55 13.10
CA ASN A 122 6.95 -14.63 13.68
C ASN A 122 7.00 -14.55 15.21
N LYS A 123 7.95 -15.26 15.85
CA LYS A 123 8.16 -15.22 17.30
C LYS A 123 8.48 -13.80 17.78
N ALA A 124 9.38 -13.13 17.07
CA ALA A 124 9.74 -11.75 17.36
C ALA A 124 8.56 -10.78 17.09
N ARG A 125 7.70 -11.06 16.12
CA ARG A 125 6.48 -10.27 15.84
C ARG A 125 5.48 -10.37 16.99
N VAL A 126 5.25 -11.57 17.51
CA VAL A 126 4.35 -11.81 18.64
C VAL A 126 4.88 -11.07 19.89
N ALA A 127 6.15 -11.20 20.22
CA ALA A 127 6.77 -10.50 21.35
C ALA A 127 6.58 -8.98 21.27
N ARG A 128 6.72 -8.39 20.09
CA ARG A 128 6.50 -6.93 19.92
C ARG A 128 5.06 -6.49 20.14
N ASN A 129 4.07 -7.37 20.00
CA ASN A 129 2.68 -7.02 20.25
C ASN A 129 2.38 -6.74 21.74
N GLU A 130 3.29 -7.10 22.65
CA GLU A 130 3.20 -6.76 24.07
C GLU A 130 3.32 -5.26 24.35
N TYR A 131 4.00 -4.50 23.47
CA TYR A 131 4.23 -3.08 23.67
C TYR A 131 3.89 -2.20 22.47
N ARG A 132 3.34 -2.80 21.40
CA ARG A 132 2.84 -2.04 20.24
C ARG A 132 1.55 -2.63 19.70
N LYS A 133 0.72 -1.78 19.13
CA LYS A 133 -0.48 -2.15 18.38
C LYS A 133 -0.36 -1.63 16.95
N LEU A 134 -0.64 -2.48 15.98
CA LEU A 134 -0.82 -2.06 14.58
C LEU A 134 -2.24 -1.52 14.46
N LEU A 135 -2.39 -0.27 14.10
CA LEU A 135 -3.70 0.39 13.94
C LEU A 135 -4.26 0.24 12.53
N GLY A 136 -3.40 -0.14 11.58
CA GLY A 136 -3.74 -0.32 10.17
C GLY A 136 -2.66 0.23 9.26
N GLY A 137 -2.97 0.31 7.99
CA GLY A 137 -2.09 0.88 6.97
C GLY A 137 -2.85 1.17 5.68
N GLU A 138 -2.19 1.83 4.77
CA GLU A 138 -2.71 2.15 3.45
C GLU A 138 -1.60 2.11 2.40
N LEU A 139 -2.00 2.00 1.14
CA LEU A 139 -1.13 2.23 0.00
C LEU A 139 -1.48 3.60 -0.58
N ILE A 140 -0.48 4.46 -0.69
CA ILE A 140 -0.60 5.75 -1.35
C ILE A 140 0.28 5.76 -2.61
N ARG A 141 -0.17 6.44 -3.65
CA ARG A 141 0.59 6.62 -4.87
C ARG A 141 0.88 8.10 -5.07
N GLU A 142 2.12 8.42 -5.38
CA GLU A 142 2.48 9.76 -5.78
C GLU A 142 1.84 10.10 -7.13
N LEU A 143 1.25 11.28 -7.25
CA LEU A 143 0.81 11.88 -8.49
C LEU A 143 1.82 12.94 -8.91
N ILE A 144 2.57 12.65 -9.96
CA ILE A 144 3.55 13.61 -10.51
C ILE A 144 2.78 14.57 -11.40
N LEU A 145 2.55 15.77 -10.90
CA LEU A 145 1.84 16.83 -11.62
C LEU A 145 2.66 17.32 -12.80
N LYS A 146 1.97 17.68 -13.91
CA LYS A 146 2.58 18.20 -15.14
C LYS A 146 2.48 19.72 -15.20
#